data_f4a93e12e5ddeb29378d7fc4cd62abc3
#
_entry.id   f4a93e12e5ddeb29378d7fc4cd62abc3
#
_cell.length_a   1.000
_cell.length_b   1.000
_cell.length_c   1.000
_cell.angle_alpha   90.00
_cell.angle_beta   90.00
_cell.angle_gamma   90.00
#
_symmetry.space_group_name_H-M   'P 1'
#
loop_
_entity.id
_entity.type
_entity.pdbx_description
1 polymer ?
#
loop_
_entity_poly.entity_id
_entity_poly.type
_entity_poly.pdbx_seq_one_letter_code
_entity_poly.pdbx_strand_id
1 'polypeptide(L)'
;MFDGRIIGGITVFVAVAKAGSYARAADQVGLSRSGVGKAIARLEERTGMRLFDRNSRALKLTDQGRGFLEEVAPLMERLGAIATPDSLTEVRGRLRVSTDAAFGPFLLMPALPELLTAHPRLRIDVLVRDRIDNLLAEGVDVAIRFGDPDARGLDKKAILQSRVMTCATPAYLAAHGTPKAPEDIADHSCVRLIDDVTGKPHSWDFLNDAGETRSIAPDCSLVVNDAPLLVAAALNHVGLVRLLDFIAEEHLRAGRLVEVLPTWNRLMWPAYLYTPETAHPSPAIQAFKRFVFERDFARRALLDR
;
A
#
# COMPACT_ATOMS: atom_id res chain seq x y z
N MET A 1 34.70 -5.87 -9.77
CA MET A 1 33.61 -5.50 -10.70
C MET A 1 33.06 -6.79 -11.28
N PHE A 2 31.74 -7.02 -11.12
CA PHE A 2 31.11 -8.27 -11.57
C PHE A 2 30.98 -8.30 -13.10
N ASP A 3 31.60 -9.28 -13.80
CA ASP A 3 31.49 -9.43 -15.26
C ASP A 3 30.23 -10.24 -15.62
N GLY A 4 29.17 -9.58 -16.06
CA GLY A 4 27.88 -10.21 -16.43
C GLY A 4 27.99 -11.31 -17.50
N ARG A 5 29.10 -11.35 -18.27
CA ARG A 5 29.37 -12.41 -19.27
C ARG A 5 29.72 -13.75 -18.64
N ILE A 6 30.07 -13.77 -17.35
CA ILE A 6 30.34 -15.01 -16.61
C ILE A 6 29.01 -15.78 -16.40
N ILE A 7 27.89 -15.08 -16.10
CA ILE A 7 26.58 -15.73 -15.91
C ILE A 7 26.17 -16.56 -17.14
N GLY A 8 26.29 -15.99 -18.33
CA GLY A 8 26.01 -16.73 -19.56
C GLY A 8 26.85 -18.00 -19.73
N GLY A 9 28.15 -17.92 -19.37
CA GLY A 9 29.04 -19.07 -19.36
C GLY A 9 28.64 -20.15 -18.34
N ILE A 10 28.26 -19.73 -17.12
CA ILE A 10 27.78 -20.62 -16.05
C ILE A 10 26.45 -21.31 -16.48
N THR A 11 25.53 -20.56 -17.10
CA THR A 11 24.27 -21.15 -17.61
C THR A 11 24.54 -22.29 -18.59
N VAL A 12 25.45 -22.06 -19.55
CA VAL A 12 25.86 -23.08 -20.52
C VAL A 12 26.57 -24.26 -19.84
N PHE A 13 27.44 -24.00 -18.87
CA PHE A 13 28.14 -25.03 -18.11
C PHE A 13 27.17 -25.95 -17.36
N VAL A 14 26.22 -25.38 -16.61
CA VAL A 14 25.21 -26.15 -15.85
C VAL A 14 24.35 -26.99 -16.82
N ALA A 15 23.94 -26.43 -17.95
CA ALA A 15 23.19 -27.16 -18.97
C ALA A 15 24.00 -28.35 -19.54
N VAL A 16 25.30 -28.16 -19.84
CA VAL A 16 26.18 -29.22 -20.35
C VAL A 16 26.39 -30.32 -19.30
N ALA A 17 26.62 -29.93 -18.05
CA ALA A 17 26.81 -30.87 -16.93
C ALA A 17 25.55 -31.74 -16.69
N LYS A 18 24.35 -31.13 -16.71
CA LYS A 18 23.06 -31.83 -16.55
C LYS A 18 22.72 -32.71 -17.77
N ALA A 19 22.94 -32.21 -18.99
CA ALA A 19 22.63 -32.94 -20.21
C ALA A 19 23.62 -34.07 -20.51
N GLY A 20 24.86 -34.02 -19.98
CA GLY A 20 25.93 -34.97 -20.26
C GLY A 20 26.38 -34.98 -21.73
N SER A 21 26.03 -33.96 -22.51
CA SER A 21 26.31 -33.84 -23.93
C SER A 21 26.27 -32.39 -24.42
N TYR A 22 27.28 -31.96 -25.16
CA TYR A 22 27.30 -30.63 -25.81
C TYR A 22 26.14 -30.45 -26.80
N ALA A 23 25.74 -31.50 -27.50
CA ALA A 23 24.65 -31.43 -28.47
C ALA A 23 23.31 -31.21 -27.78
N ARG A 24 22.98 -32.01 -26.75
CA ARG A 24 21.74 -31.85 -25.98
C ARG A 24 21.67 -30.53 -25.23
N ALA A 25 22.80 -30.09 -24.68
CA ALA A 25 22.86 -28.77 -24.05
C ALA A 25 22.65 -27.63 -25.04
N ALA A 26 23.16 -27.74 -26.27
CA ALA A 26 22.99 -26.74 -27.33
C ALA A 26 21.49 -26.50 -27.63
N ASP A 27 20.71 -27.55 -27.72
CA ASP A 27 19.26 -27.49 -27.95
C ASP A 27 18.54 -26.78 -26.77
N GLN A 28 18.98 -27.02 -25.53
CA GLN A 28 18.39 -26.42 -24.32
C GLN A 28 18.68 -24.93 -24.19
N VAL A 29 19.90 -24.50 -24.58
CA VAL A 29 20.33 -23.09 -24.41
C VAL A 29 20.19 -22.27 -25.69
N GLY A 30 19.65 -22.81 -26.76
CA GLY A 30 19.45 -22.11 -28.03
C GLY A 30 20.77 -21.71 -28.75
N LEU A 31 21.82 -22.51 -28.57
CA LEU A 31 23.13 -22.28 -29.18
C LEU A 31 23.49 -23.41 -30.16
N SER A 32 24.44 -23.16 -31.07
CA SER A 32 25.06 -24.23 -31.82
C SER A 32 26.02 -25.04 -30.94
N ARG A 33 26.26 -26.32 -31.29
CA ARG A 33 27.24 -27.18 -30.57
C ARG A 33 28.62 -26.51 -30.44
N SER A 34 29.06 -25.82 -31.51
CA SER A 34 30.33 -25.07 -31.49
C SER A 34 30.24 -23.83 -30.59
N GLY A 35 29.09 -23.20 -30.51
CA GLY A 35 28.82 -22.08 -29.62
C GLY A 35 28.92 -22.48 -28.15
N VAL A 36 28.33 -23.64 -27.79
CA VAL A 36 28.45 -24.22 -26.45
C VAL A 36 29.93 -24.48 -26.11
N GLY A 37 30.68 -25.13 -27.00
CA GLY A 37 32.10 -25.36 -26.78
C GLY A 37 32.91 -24.08 -26.56
N LYS A 38 32.64 -23.03 -27.35
CA LYS A 38 33.30 -21.71 -27.18
C LYS A 38 32.91 -21.06 -25.87
N ALA A 39 31.63 -21.19 -25.42
CA ALA A 39 31.19 -20.62 -24.15
C ALA A 39 31.88 -21.31 -22.96
N ILE A 40 32.01 -22.64 -22.99
CA ILE A 40 32.72 -23.39 -21.96
C ILE A 40 34.21 -22.99 -21.94
N ALA A 41 34.87 -22.96 -23.08
CA ALA A 41 36.30 -22.58 -23.14
C ALA A 41 36.54 -21.18 -22.57
N ARG A 42 35.70 -20.21 -22.88
CA ARG A 42 35.78 -18.86 -22.32
C ARG A 42 35.49 -18.83 -20.79
N LEU A 43 34.60 -19.67 -20.30
CA LEU A 43 34.32 -19.77 -18.87
C LEU A 43 35.56 -20.35 -18.16
N GLU A 44 36.16 -21.43 -18.67
CA GLU A 44 37.38 -22.05 -18.15
C GLU A 44 38.57 -21.04 -18.15
N GLU A 45 38.73 -20.28 -19.23
CA GLU A 45 39.74 -19.24 -19.31
C GLU A 45 39.58 -18.14 -18.27
N ARG A 46 38.31 -17.69 -18.04
CA ARG A 46 38.03 -16.62 -17.08
C ARG A 46 38.14 -17.04 -15.65
N THR A 47 37.75 -18.28 -15.35
CA THR A 47 37.80 -18.84 -13.98
C THR A 47 39.16 -19.41 -13.65
N GLY A 48 39.98 -19.65 -14.64
CA GLY A 48 41.30 -20.33 -14.48
C GLY A 48 41.14 -21.82 -14.13
N MET A 49 39.91 -22.35 -14.22
CA MET A 49 39.59 -23.73 -13.86
C MET A 49 39.30 -24.57 -15.10
N ARG A 50 39.77 -25.81 -15.11
CA ARG A 50 39.31 -26.79 -16.10
C ARG A 50 38.05 -27.49 -15.55
N LEU A 51 36.93 -27.35 -16.27
CA LEU A 51 35.66 -27.84 -15.82
C LEU A 51 35.29 -29.22 -16.41
N PHE A 52 35.78 -29.52 -17.63
CA PHE A 52 35.57 -30.79 -18.31
C PHE A 52 36.89 -31.47 -18.70
N ASP A 53 36.92 -32.80 -18.61
CA ASP A 53 38.04 -33.60 -19.03
C ASP A 53 38.03 -33.79 -20.57
N ARG A 54 39.11 -33.33 -21.22
CA ARG A 54 39.28 -33.42 -22.69
C ARG A 54 39.78 -34.77 -23.19
N ASN A 55 40.31 -35.59 -22.26
CA ASN A 55 40.93 -36.86 -22.60
C ASN A 55 39.98 -38.06 -22.53
N SER A 56 38.75 -37.84 -22.12
CA SER A 56 37.75 -38.89 -21.97
C SER A 56 36.90 -39.01 -23.23
N ARG A 57 36.66 -40.30 -23.67
CA ARG A 57 35.74 -40.59 -24.79
C ARG A 57 34.28 -40.16 -24.45
N ALA A 58 33.92 -40.00 -23.17
CA ALA A 58 32.67 -39.48 -22.71
C ALA A 58 32.90 -38.14 -21.99
N LEU A 59 31.94 -37.22 -22.06
CA LEU A 59 32.01 -35.94 -21.39
C LEU A 59 31.97 -36.17 -19.86
N LYS A 60 33.06 -35.84 -19.17
CA LYS A 60 33.19 -35.97 -17.72
C LYS A 60 33.62 -34.63 -17.11
N LEU A 61 33.06 -34.33 -15.92
CA LEU A 61 33.54 -33.21 -15.11
C LEU A 61 34.89 -33.57 -14.47
N THR A 62 35.79 -32.59 -14.39
CA THR A 62 36.96 -32.65 -13.51
C THR A 62 36.55 -32.51 -12.04
N ASP A 63 37.49 -32.70 -11.10
CA ASP A 63 37.22 -32.44 -9.67
C ASP A 63 36.84 -30.97 -9.43
N GLN A 64 37.57 -30.05 -10.10
CA GLN A 64 37.24 -28.62 -10.09
C GLN A 64 35.85 -28.35 -10.68
N GLY A 65 35.51 -29.03 -11.79
CA GLY A 65 34.19 -28.91 -12.41
C GLY A 65 33.05 -29.40 -11.53
N ARG A 66 33.28 -30.49 -10.74
CA ARG A 66 32.28 -30.96 -9.75
C ARG A 66 32.07 -29.96 -8.65
N GLY A 67 33.13 -29.50 -8.01
CA GLY A 67 33.02 -28.48 -6.95
C GLY A 67 32.39 -27.20 -7.45
N PHE A 68 32.78 -26.74 -8.63
CA PHE A 68 32.15 -25.54 -9.24
C PHE A 68 30.67 -25.75 -9.53
N LEU A 69 30.25 -26.94 -10.00
CA LEU A 69 28.84 -27.26 -10.25
C LEU A 69 28.03 -27.25 -8.93
N GLU A 70 28.55 -27.83 -7.87
CA GLU A 70 27.92 -27.85 -6.54
C GLU A 70 27.64 -26.44 -6.03
N GLU A 71 28.54 -25.52 -6.26
CA GLU A 71 28.40 -24.13 -5.84
C GLU A 71 27.41 -23.34 -6.75
N VAL A 72 27.50 -23.47 -8.08
CA VAL A 72 26.75 -22.63 -8.99
C VAL A 72 25.35 -23.14 -9.33
N ALA A 73 25.10 -24.45 -9.29
CA ALA A 73 23.81 -25.03 -9.67
C ALA A 73 22.68 -24.55 -8.77
N PRO A 74 22.79 -24.49 -7.43
CA PRO A 74 21.74 -23.97 -6.56
C PRO A 74 21.45 -22.48 -6.80
N LEU A 75 22.50 -21.71 -7.12
CA LEU A 75 22.33 -20.27 -7.43
C LEU A 75 21.57 -20.07 -8.74
N MET A 76 21.90 -20.88 -9.77
CA MET A 76 21.19 -20.83 -11.06
C MET A 76 19.74 -21.29 -10.95
N GLU A 77 19.45 -22.30 -10.13
CA GLU A 77 18.07 -22.72 -9.84
C GLU A 77 17.28 -21.62 -9.13
N ARG A 78 17.90 -20.95 -8.17
CA ARG A 78 17.27 -19.80 -7.49
C ARG A 78 17.01 -18.64 -8.46
N LEU A 79 17.95 -18.34 -9.36
CA LEU A 79 17.75 -17.31 -10.39
C LEU A 79 16.64 -17.73 -11.37
N GLY A 80 16.60 -18.99 -11.79
CA GLY A 80 15.54 -19.53 -12.62
C GLY A 80 14.17 -19.44 -11.94
N ALA A 81 14.09 -19.81 -10.66
CA ALA A 81 12.86 -19.70 -9.87
C ALA A 81 12.35 -18.25 -9.71
N ILE A 82 13.25 -17.27 -9.66
CA ILE A 82 12.89 -15.84 -9.64
C ILE A 82 12.39 -15.38 -11.02
N ALA A 83 12.90 -15.94 -12.10
CA ALA A 83 12.57 -15.55 -13.47
C ALA A 83 11.35 -16.29 -14.08
N THR A 84 10.74 -17.24 -13.34
CA THR A 84 9.54 -17.93 -13.83
C THR A 84 8.32 -17.02 -13.76
N PRO A 85 7.36 -17.11 -14.72
CA PRO A 85 6.10 -16.37 -14.67
C PRO A 85 5.36 -16.54 -13.36
N ASP A 86 5.33 -17.73 -12.77
CA ASP A 86 4.67 -17.99 -11.49
C ASP A 86 5.33 -17.24 -10.32
N SER A 87 6.66 -17.09 -10.34
CA SER A 87 7.35 -16.31 -9.30
C SER A 87 7.15 -14.80 -9.46
N LEU A 88 6.88 -14.33 -10.67
CA LEU A 88 6.57 -12.91 -10.96
C LEU A 88 5.12 -12.57 -10.63
N THR A 89 4.23 -13.56 -10.54
CA THR A 89 2.82 -13.38 -10.16
C THR A 89 2.58 -13.61 -8.67
N GLU A 90 3.51 -14.25 -7.97
CA GLU A 90 3.38 -14.49 -6.53
C GLU A 90 3.40 -13.16 -5.75
N VAL A 91 2.36 -12.96 -4.93
CA VAL A 91 2.26 -11.80 -4.04
C VAL A 91 3.19 -11.98 -2.85
N ARG A 92 4.38 -11.41 -2.94
CA ARG A 92 5.43 -11.50 -1.92
C ARG A 92 6.25 -10.20 -1.85
N GLY A 93 7.06 -10.07 -0.82
CA GLY A 93 7.94 -8.91 -0.63
C GLY A 93 7.33 -7.89 0.31
N ARG A 94 7.84 -6.66 0.26
CA ARG A 94 7.44 -5.56 1.12
C ARG A 94 6.59 -4.57 0.33
N LEU A 95 5.47 -4.16 0.91
CA LEU A 95 4.58 -3.11 0.40
C LEU A 95 4.52 -1.99 1.43
N ARG A 96 4.85 -0.78 1.04
CA ARG A 96 4.76 0.39 1.90
C ARG A 96 3.50 1.18 1.55
N VAL A 97 2.57 1.21 2.49
CA VAL A 97 1.29 1.89 2.38
C VAL A 97 1.30 3.12 3.27
N SER A 98 1.04 4.29 2.70
CA SER A 98 0.83 5.51 3.46
C SER A 98 -0.66 5.80 3.54
N THR A 99 -1.16 6.16 4.71
CA THR A 99 -2.56 6.49 4.93
C THR A 99 -2.68 7.71 5.86
N ASP A 100 -3.81 8.41 5.80
CA ASP A 100 -4.15 9.41 6.81
C ASP A 100 -4.61 8.76 8.13
N ALA A 101 -4.76 9.57 9.14
CA ALA A 101 -5.17 9.14 10.47
C ALA A 101 -6.67 8.78 10.58
N ALA A 102 -7.46 8.96 9.53
CA ALA A 102 -8.85 8.52 9.48
C ALA A 102 -8.98 7.14 8.83
N PHE A 103 -8.45 6.94 7.62
CA PHE A 103 -8.58 5.68 6.89
C PHE A 103 -7.77 4.55 7.56
N GLY A 104 -6.53 4.82 7.96
CA GLY A 104 -5.62 3.82 8.50
C GLY A 104 -6.20 3.05 9.69
N PRO A 105 -6.41 3.71 10.83
CA PRO A 105 -6.87 3.03 12.04
C PRO A 105 -8.28 2.44 11.94
N PHE A 106 -9.20 3.13 11.28
CA PHE A 106 -10.62 2.80 11.34
C PHE A 106 -11.11 1.88 10.22
N LEU A 107 -10.45 1.90 9.06
CA LEU A 107 -10.86 1.08 7.90
C LEU A 107 -9.79 0.07 7.49
N LEU A 108 -8.53 0.50 7.33
CA LEU A 108 -7.48 -0.37 6.83
C LEU A 108 -7.05 -1.42 7.86
N MET A 109 -6.75 -1.02 9.10
CA MET A 109 -6.26 -1.95 10.13
C MET A 109 -7.22 -3.10 10.41
N PRO A 110 -8.55 -2.89 10.59
CA PRO A 110 -9.50 -3.99 10.77
C PRO A 110 -9.61 -4.93 9.56
N ALA A 111 -9.23 -4.46 8.38
CA ALA A 111 -9.31 -5.22 7.14
C ALA A 111 -8.05 -6.02 6.80
N LEU A 112 -6.87 -5.54 7.21
CA LEU A 112 -5.57 -6.12 6.85
C LEU A 112 -5.38 -7.61 7.18
N PRO A 113 -5.91 -8.18 8.26
CA PRO A 113 -5.76 -9.60 8.55
C PRO A 113 -6.20 -10.52 7.42
N GLU A 114 -7.22 -10.14 6.65
CA GLU A 114 -7.71 -10.89 5.51
C GLU A 114 -6.65 -10.94 4.37
N LEU A 115 -6.09 -9.77 4.03
CA LEU A 115 -5.06 -9.68 3.00
C LEU A 115 -3.78 -10.44 3.39
N LEU A 116 -3.35 -10.34 4.65
CA LEU A 116 -2.17 -11.02 5.15
C LEU A 116 -2.36 -12.53 5.22
N THR A 117 -3.57 -13.01 5.53
CA THR A 117 -3.92 -14.43 5.49
C THR A 117 -3.90 -14.97 4.06
N ALA A 118 -4.45 -14.21 3.11
CA ALA A 118 -4.44 -14.58 1.69
C ALA A 118 -3.03 -14.57 1.08
N HIS A 119 -2.13 -13.75 1.62
CA HIS A 119 -0.76 -13.58 1.10
C HIS A 119 0.30 -13.66 2.20
N PRO A 120 0.64 -14.87 2.72
CA PRO A 120 1.52 -15.05 3.88
C PRO A 120 2.97 -14.56 3.68
N ARG A 121 3.40 -14.38 2.41
CA ARG A 121 4.74 -13.88 2.06
C ARG A 121 4.77 -12.38 1.82
N LEU A 122 3.63 -11.70 1.89
CA LEU A 122 3.53 -10.24 1.82
C LEU A 122 3.85 -9.63 3.20
N ARG A 123 4.68 -8.60 3.20
CA ARG A 123 4.96 -7.77 4.39
C ARG A 123 4.47 -6.37 4.10
N ILE A 124 3.71 -5.79 5.01
CA ILE A 124 3.13 -4.45 4.82
C ILE A 124 3.67 -3.52 5.90
N ASP A 125 4.25 -2.41 5.47
CA ASP A 125 4.53 -1.28 6.34
C ASP A 125 3.42 -0.27 6.17
N VAL A 126 2.73 0.09 7.23
CA VAL A 126 1.72 1.15 7.21
C VAL A 126 2.28 2.37 7.90
N LEU A 127 2.26 3.49 7.19
CA LEU A 127 2.73 4.79 7.66
C LEU A 127 1.54 5.74 7.73
N VAL A 128 1.26 6.30 8.89
CA VAL A 128 0.26 7.36 9.02
C VAL A 128 0.93 8.70 8.74
N ARG A 129 0.47 9.36 7.68
CA ARG A 129 0.95 10.67 7.24
C ARG A 129 -0.18 11.39 6.51
N ASP A 130 -0.33 12.67 6.67
CA ASP A 130 -1.42 13.41 6.03
C ASP A 130 -0.99 14.07 4.72
N ARG A 131 0.31 14.31 4.53
CA ARG A 131 0.84 14.90 3.28
C ARG A 131 1.15 13.84 2.23
N ILE A 132 0.87 14.18 0.96
CA ILE A 132 1.12 13.33 -0.21
C ILE A 132 2.44 13.70 -0.92
N ASP A 133 3.04 14.80 -0.54
CA ASP A 133 4.26 15.32 -1.15
C ASP A 133 5.36 14.26 -1.09
N ASN A 134 5.89 13.87 -2.20
CA ASN A 134 7.11 13.07 -2.24
C ASN A 134 6.99 11.55 -1.95
N LEU A 135 5.81 10.95 -2.17
CA LEU A 135 5.62 9.49 -2.00
C LEU A 135 6.70 8.64 -2.67
N LEU A 136 7.10 9.03 -3.88
CA LEU A 136 8.13 8.32 -4.67
C LEU A 136 9.52 8.39 -4.01
N ALA A 137 9.93 9.56 -3.49
CA ALA A 137 11.22 9.72 -2.84
C ALA A 137 11.27 9.02 -1.47
N GLU A 138 10.13 8.85 -0.81
CA GLU A 138 10.01 8.13 0.46
C GLU A 138 9.86 6.61 0.26
N GLY A 139 9.81 6.13 -0.98
CA GLY A 139 9.65 4.72 -1.32
C GLY A 139 8.29 4.16 -0.89
N VAL A 140 7.22 4.99 -0.94
CA VAL A 140 5.84 4.58 -0.69
C VAL A 140 5.26 4.01 -1.98
N ASP A 141 4.69 2.81 -1.91
CA ASP A 141 4.12 2.11 -3.05
C ASP A 141 2.67 2.50 -3.31
N VAL A 142 1.90 2.75 -2.24
CA VAL A 142 0.49 3.11 -2.28
C VAL A 142 0.19 4.15 -1.21
N ALA A 143 -0.61 5.15 -1.54
CA ALA A 143 -1.16 6.07 -0.55
C ALA A 143 -2.69 6.10 -0.59
N ILE A 144 -3.32 6.33 0.56
CA ILE A 144 -4.77 6.52 0.69
C ILE A 144 -5.00 7.81 1.47
N ARG A 145 -5.85 8.70 0.94
CA ARG A 145 -6.13 10.00 1.56
C ARG A 145 -7.59 10.40 1.38
N PHE A 146 -8.15 10.99 2.42
CA PHE A 146 -9.36 11.79 2.33
C PHE A 146 -9.07 13.16 1.73
N GLY A 147 -10.07 13.73 1.04
CA GLY A 147 -9.90 14.95 0.25
C GLY A 147 -9.30 14.65 -1.12
N ASP A 148 -9.02 15.71 -1.87
CA ASP A 148 -8.43 15.63 -3.21
C ASP A 148 -7.12 16.43 -3.28
N PRO A 149 -6.04 15.97 -2.63
CA PRO A 149 -4.75 16.64 -2.73
C PRO A 149 -4.22 16.56 -4.17
N ASP A 150 -3.60 17.64 -4.64
CA ASP A 150 -2.89 17.64 -5.93
C ASP A 150 -1.70 16.68 -5.87
N ALA A 151 -1.76 15.62 -6.64
CA ALA A 151 -0.78 14.54 -6.64
C ALA A 151 -0.26 14.29 -8.05
N ARG A 152 0.65 15.15 -8.52
CA ARG A 152 1.26 15.04 -9.86
C ARG A 152 2.08 13.77 -10.01
N GLY A 153 1.93 13.07 -11.14
CA GLY A 153 2.66 11.84 -11.45
C GLY A 153 2.16 10.60 -10.71
N LEU A 154 0.97 10.67 -10.11
CA LEU A 154 0.31 9.56 -9.48
C LEU A 154 -1.02 9.22 -10.17
N ASP A 155 -1.27 7.93 -10.36
CA ASP A 155 -2.58 7.40 -10.71
C ASP A 155 -3.50 7.52 -9.50
N LYS A 156 -4.66 8.18 -9.67
CA LYS A 156 -5.64 8.45 -8.62
C LYS A 156 -6.95 7.74 -8.91
N LYS A 157 -7.48 7.02 -7.92
CA LYS A 157 -8.77 6.35 -8.03
C LYS A 157 -9.59 6.50 -6.75
N ALA A 158 -10.83 6.95 -6.88
CA ALA A 158 -11.76 7.04 -5.75
C ALA A 158 -12.07 5.64 -5.20
N ILE A 159 -12.09 5.51 -3.87
CA ILE A 159 -12.36 4.24 -3.17
C ILE A 159 -13.59 4.28 -2.30
N LEU A 160 -13.94 5.43 -1.74
CA LEU A 160 -15.17 5.62 -0.99
C LEU A 160 -15.53 7.10 -0.89
N GLN A 161 -16.77 7.36 -0.47
CA GLN A 161 -17.21 8.66 0.02
C GLN A 161 -17.80 8.47 1.43
N SER A 162 -17.41 9.34 2.36
CA SER A 162 -17.88 9.31 3.73
C SER A 162 -18.60 10.61 4.09
N ARG A 163 -19.71 10.50 4.79
CA ARG A 163 -20.46 11.65 5.26
C ARG A 163 -19.74 12.32 6.43
N VAL A 164 -19.67 13.64 6.43
CA VAL A 164 -19.09 14.41 7.53
C VAL A 164 -20.21 14.76 8.50
N MET A 165 -20.09 14.30 9.74
CA MET A 165 -21.12 14.43 10.78
C MET A 165 -20.65 15.34 11.89
N THR A 166 -21.53 16.21 12.39
CA THR A 166 -21.30 16.96 13.62
C THR A 166 -21.80 16.13 14.79
N CYS A 167 -20.96 15.93 15.81
CA CYS A 167 -21.25 15.07 16.95
C CYS A 167 -20.85 15.72 18.27
N ALA A 168 -21.53 15.32 19.33
CA ALA A 168 -21.14 15.62 20.71
C ALA A 168 -21.63 14.53 21.65
N THR A 169 -21.17 14.49 22.89
CA THR A 169 -21.71 13.60 23.90
C THR A 169 -23.06 14.13 24.47
N PRO A 170 -23.96 13.22 24.89
CA PRO A 170 -25.19 13.63 25.59
C PRO A 170 -24.93 14.55 26.79
N ALA A 171 -23.85 14.29 27.54
CA ALA A 171 -23.48 15.09 28.71
C ALA A 171 -23.10 16.54 28.34
N TYR A 172 -22.34 16.71 27.26
CA TYR A 172 -22.01 18.04 26.75
C TYR A 172 -23.27 18.81 26.34
N LEU A 173 -24.17 18.14 25.56
CA LEU A 173 -25.41 18.77 25.09
C LEU A 173 -26.38 19.10 26.24
N ALA A 174 -26.41 18.28 27.26
CA ALA A 174 -27.23 18.56 28.46
C ALA A 174 -26.78 19.82 29.22
N ALA A 175 -25.46 20.08 29.23
CA ALA A 175 -24.86 21.24 29.90
C ALA A 175 -24.92 22.52 29.07
N HIS A 176 -24.81 22.44 27.72
CA HIS A 176 -24.62 23.60 26.86
C HIS A 176 -25.75 23.82 25.84
N GLY A 177 -26.77 22.92 25.83
CA GLY A 177 -27.81 22.96 24.82
C GLY A 177 -27.43 22.21 23.53
N THR A 178 -28.44 22.06 22.64
CA THR A 178 -28.27 21.40 21.34
C THR A 178 -28.45 22.45 20.24
N PRO A 179 -27.43 22.69 19.37
CA PRO A 179 -27.56 23.63 18.27
C PRO A 179 -28.62 23.17 17.28
N LYS A 180 -29.42 24.11 16.77
CA LYS A 180 -30.52 23.85 15.81
C LYS A 180 -30.19 24.30 14.39
N ALA A 181 -29.24 25.21 14.25
CA ALA A 181 -28.70 25.71 12.98
C ALA A 181 -27.18 25.78 13.02
N PRO A 182 -26.48 25.79 11.87
CA PRO A 182 -25.02 25.93 11.84
C PRO A 182 -24.50 27.17 12.57
N GLU A 183 -25.25 28.25 12.57
CA GLU A 183 -24.92 29.53 13.20
C GLU A 183 -24.83 29.39 14.73
N ASP A 184 -25.62 28.53 15.34
CA ASP A 184 -25.63 28.29 16.80
C ASP A 184 -24.31 27.70 17.31
N ILE A 185 -23.48 27.15 16.40
CA ILE A 185 -22.16 26.59 16.73
C ILE A 185 -21.22 27.66 17.33
N ALA A 186 -21.44 28.93 17.01
CA ALA A 186 -20.68 30.03 17.59
C ALA A 186 -20.77 30.10 19.13
N ASP A 187 -21.86 29.57 19.70
CA ASP A 187 -22.09 29.55 21.15
C ASP A 187 -21.57 28.27 21.83
N HIS A 188 -20.93 27.40 21.07
CA HIS A 188 -20.44 26.12 21.57
C HIS A 188 -18.91 26.03 21.52
N SER A 189 -18.34 25.29 22.48
CA SER A 189 -16.95 24.84 22.37
C SER A 189 -16.80 23.85 21.20
N CYS A 190 -15.84 24.08 20.34
CA CYS A 190 -15.55 23.23 19.19
C CYS A 190 -14.11 22.71 19.22
N VAL A 191 -13.92 21.47 18.79
CA VAL A 191 -12.59 20.91 18.54
C VAL A 191 -12.38 20.79 17.04
N ARG A 192 -11.35 21.44 16.52
CA ARG A 192 -11.10 21.51 15.08
C ARG A 192 -9.88 20.72 14.68
N LEU A 193 -9.96 20.16 13.47
CA LEU A 193 -8.84 19.50 12.84
C LEU A 193 -7.97 20.54 12.11
N ILE A 194 -6.66 20.41 12.21
CA ILE A 194 -5.69 21.21 11.43
C ILE A 194 -5.69 20.71 9.97
N ASP A 195 -5.62 21.65 9.05
CA ASP A 195 -5.29 21.36 7.66
C ASP A 195 -3.75 21.33 7.54
N ASP A 196 -3.20 20.17 7.23
CA ASP A 196 -1.75 19.95 7.18
C ASP A 196 -1.06 20.69 6.03
N VAL A 197 -1.80 21.16 5.04
CA VAL A 197 -1.26 21.96 3.93
C VAL A 197 -1.13 23.42 4.34
N THR A 198 -2.17 23.97 4.95
CA THR A 198 -2.22 25.39 5.31
C THR A 198 -1.74 25.69 6.73
N GLY A 199 -1.68 24.67 7.59
CA GLY A 199 -1.40 24.79 9.02
C GLY A 199 -2.50 25.50 9.80
N LYS A 200 -3.69 25.69 9.22
CA LYS A 200 -4.83 26.37 9.86
C LYS A 200 -5.92 25.38 10.21
N PRO A 201 -6.74 25.66 11.24
CA PRO A 201 -7.91 24.83 11.53
C PRO A 201 -8.91 24.86 10.37
N HIS A 202 -9.40 23.68 9.94
CA HIS A 202 -10.44 23.59 8.91
C HIS A 202 -11.68 24.39 9.28
N SER A 203 -12.26 25.12 8.32
CA SER A 203 -13.62 25.62 8.43
C SER A 203 -14.61 24.45 8.44
N TRP A 204 -15.76 24.66 9.02
CA TRP A 204 -16.84 23.69 9.02
C TRP A 204 -17.85 24.04 7.93
N ASP A 205 -17.84 23.27 6.87
CA ASP A 205 -18.76 23.45 5.75
C ASP A 205 -19.96 22.53 5.94
N PHE A 206 -21.14 23.08 5.89
CA PHE A 206 -22.42 22.40 6.03
C PHE A 206 -23.16 22.39 4.70
N LEU A 207 -23.84 21.30 4.44
CA LEU A 207 -24.76 21.14 3.30
C LEU A 207 -26.04 20.52 3.80
N ASN A 208 -27.20 21.09 3.44
CA ASN A 208 -28.51 20.52 3.80
C ASN A 208 -29.16 19.79 2.63
N ASP A 209 -30.33 19.19 2.87
CA ASP A 209 -31.11 18.48 1.85
C ASP A 209 -31.62 19.37 0.71
N ALA A 210 -31.74 20.67 0.93
CA ALA A 210 -32.14 21.65 -0.08
C ALA A 210 -30.96 22.14 -0.94
N GLY A 211 -29.73 21.67 -0.66
CA GLY A 211 -28.54 22.11 -1.37
C GLY A 211 -27.96 23.44 -0.85
N GLU A 212 -28.48 23.96 0.26
CA GLU A 212 -27.91 25.16 0.87
C GLU A 212 -26.60 24.85 1.58
N THR A 213 -25.63 25.72 1.43
CA THR A 213 -24.31 25.61 2.06
C THR A 213 -24.11 26.69 3.11
N ARG A 214 -23.41 26.36 4.18
CA ARG A 214 -22.91 27.28 5.20
C ARG A 214 -21.48 26.94 5.51
N SER A 215 -20.61 27.94 5.63
CA SER A 215 -19.22 27.77 6.05
C SER A 215 -18.99 28.55 7.34
N ILE A 216 -18.68 27.84 8.41
CA ILE A 216 -18.46 28.41 9.74
C ILE A 216 -17.00 28.15 10.13
N ALA A 217 -16.36 29.17 10.63
CA ALA A 217 -15.04 29.04 11.28
C ALA A 217 -15.22 29.24 12.79
N PRO A 218 -15.69 28.21 13.53
CA PRO A 218 -15.97 28.40 14.95
C PRO A 218 -14.71 28.76 15.71
N ASP A 219 -14.87 29.59 16.72
CA ASP A 219 -13.79 29.77 17.69
C ASP A 219 -13.53 28.44 18.41
N CYS A 220 -12.27 28.13 18.67
CA CYS A 220 -11.92 26.84 19.27
C CYS A 220 -10.76 27.00 20.24
N SER A 221 -10.94 26.43 21.43
CA SER A 221 -9.90 26.33 22.44
C SER A 221 -8.97 25.14 22.22
N LEU A 222 -9.34 24.20 21.35
CA LEU A 222 -8.57 22.99 21.04
C LEU A 222 -8.54 22.72 19.55
N VAL A 223 -7.32 22.57 19.02
CA VAL A 223 -7.07 22.14 17.65
C VAL A 223 -6.21 20.89 17.72
N VAL A 224 -6.55 19.88 16.93
CA VAL A 224 -5.83 18.60 16.85
C VAL A 224 -5.48 18.31 15.40
N ASN A 225 -4.58 17.38 15.17
CA ASN A 225 -4.13 17.03 13.81
C ASN A 225 -4.51 15.62 13.38
N ASP A 226 -5.24 14.86 14.20
CA ASP A 226 -5.68 13.54 13.81
C ASP A 226 -7.10 13.19 14.28
N ALA A 227 -7.73 12.22 13.61
CA ALA A 227 -9.08 11.76 13.92
C ALA A 227 -9.20 11.05 15.28
N PRO A 228 -8.25 10.21 15.72
CA PRO A 228 -8.25 9.65 17.07
C PRO A 228 -8.31 10.70 18.18
N LEU A 229 -7.59 11.80 18.06
CA LEU A 229 -7.64 12.90 19.04
C LEU A 229 -8.99 13.62 19.02
N LEU A 230 -9.60 13.81 17.83
CA LEU A 230 -10.99 14.34 17.75
C LEU A 230 -11.97 13.46 18.50
N VAL A 231 -11.91 12.14 18.29
CA VAL A 231 -12.77 11.18 18.99
C VAL A 231 -12.54 11.24 20.51
N ALA A 232 -11.28 11.25 20.93
CA ALA A 232 -10.93 11.32 22.34
C ALA A 232 -11.44 12.61 22.98
N ALA A 233 -11.27 13.76 22.32
CA ALA A 233 -11.78 15.05 22.81
C ALA A 233 -13.31 15.06 22.92
N ALA A 234 -14.00 14.53 21.88
CA ALA A 234 -15.45 14.41 21.92
C ALA A 234 -15.92 13.59 23.13
N LEU A 235 -15.37 12.37 23.30
CA LEU A 235 -15.76 11.46 24.39
C LEU A 235 -15.44 11.98 25.78
N ASN A 236 -14.50 12.94 25.91
CA ASN A 236 -14.19 13.65 27.14
C ASN A 236 -14.96 14.98 27.30
N HIS A 237 -16.06 15.15 26.56
CA HIS A 237 -16.99 16.26 26.68
C HIS A 237 -16.38 17.65 26.39
N VAL A 238 -15.28 17.72 25.60
CA VAL A 238 -14.59 18.99 25.33
C VAL A 238 -15.46 19.93 24.49
N GLY A 239 -16.26 19.38 23.55
CA GLY A 239 -17.11 20.19 22.69
C GLY A 239 -17.70 19.42 21.52
N LEU A 240 -18.21 20.17 20.56
CA LEU A 240 -18.65 19.67 19.26
C LEU A 240 -17.42 19.26 18.43
N VAL A 241 -17.55 18.17 17.67
CA VAL A 241 -16.56 17.69 16.72
C VAL A 241 -17.20 17.38 15.38
N ARG A 242 -16.37 17.36 14.32
CA ARG A 242 -16.79 16.82 13.03
C ARG A 242 -16.03 15.52 12.75
N LEU A 243 -16.76 14.44 12.54
CA LEU A 243 -16.24 13.10 12.30
C LEU A 243 -16.78 12.56 10.98
N LEU A 244 -16.03 11.68 10.35
CA LEU A 244 -16.52 10.85 9.27
C LEU A 244 -17.48 9.80 9.84
N ASP A 245 -18.54 9.47 9.10
CA ASP A 245 -19.63 8.61 9.56
C ASP A 245 -19.16 7.26 10.09
N PHE A 246 -18.23 6.58 9.40
CA PHE A 246 -17.68 5.30 9.86
C PHE A 246 -16.88 5.40 11.17
N ILE A 247 -16.35 6.59 11.51
CA ILE A 247 -15.67 6.84 12.79
C ILE A 247 -16.69 7.07 13.89
N ALA A 248 -17.74 7.83 13.58
CA ALA A 248 -18.79 8.16 14.55
C ALA A 248 -19.70 6.97 14.87
N GLU A 249 -19.92 6.06 13.93
CA GLU A 249 -20.94 5.02 13.93
C GLU A 249 -20.95 4.16 15.20
N GLU A 250 -19.80 3.62 15.61
CA GLU A 250 -19.70 2.80 16.84
C GLU A 250 -20.14 3.59 18.08
N HIS A 251 -19.72 4.86 18.16
CA HIS A 251 -20.04 5.72 19.30
C HIS A 251 -21.50 6.17 19.30
N LEU A 252 -22.08 6.37 18.12
CA LEU A 252 -23.52 6.69 17.97
C LEU A 252 -24.38 5.49 18.37
N ARG A 253 -24.07 4.28 17.88
CA ARG A 253 -24.78 3.04 18.27
C ARG A 253 -24.70 2.77 19.78
N ALA A 254 -23.57 3.03 20.39
CA ALA A 254 -23.37 2.86 21.83
C ALA A 254 -23.94 4.01 22.67
N GLY A 255 -24.54 5.03 22.06
CA GLY A 255 -25.07 6.20 22.76
C GLY A 255 -24.00 7.09 23.41
N ARG A 256 -22.72 6.88 23.08
CA ARG A 256 -21.62 7.71 23.59
C ARG A 256 -21.56 9.08 22.90
N LEU A 257 -21.97 9.12 21.64
CA LEU A 257 -22.14 10.36 20.87
C LEU A 257 -23.55 10.47 20.37
N VAL A 258 -23.98 11.68 20.07
CA VAL A 258 -25.23 12.03 19.40
C VAL A 258 -24.90 12.87 18.18
N GLU A 259 -25.56 12.60 17.07
CA GLU A 259 -25.47 13.45 15.86
C GLU A 259 -26.19 14.77 16.12
N VAL A 260 -25.52 15.86 15.83
CA VAL A 260 -26.02 17.21 15.93
C VAL A 260 -26.22 17.76 14.53
N LEU A 261 -27.26 18.58 14.30
CA LEU A 261 -27.59 19.16 13.00
C LEU A 261 -27.73 18.12 11.87
N PRO A 262 -28.51 17.02 12.05
CA PRO A 262 -28.55 15.93 11.08
C PRO A 262 -29.02 16.35 9.70
N THR A 263 -29.83 17.39 9.57
CA THR A 263 -30.29 17.92 8.28
C THR A 263 -29.22 18.72 7.53
N TRP A 264 -28.13 19.11 8.20
CA TRP A 264 -27.01 19.86 7.67
C TRP A 264 -25.74 19.02 7.44
N ASN A 265 -25.75 17.74 7.78
CA ASN A 265 -24.62 16.83 7.62
C ASN A 265 -24.71 16.06 6.29
N ARG A 266 -24.88 16.73 5.15
CA ARG A 266 -24.95 16.12 3.82
C ARG A 266 -23.66 16.21 3.03
N LEU A 267 -22.65 16.85 3.60
CA LEU A 267 -21.35 16.93 2.98
C LEU A 267 -20.70 15.55 2.93
N MET A 268 -20.27 15.16 1.73
CA MET A 268 -19.54 13.92 1.48
C MET A 268 -18.06 14.24 1.25
N TRP A 269 -17.20 13.49 1.89
CA TRP A 269 -15.76 13.61 1.72
C TRP A 269 -15.21 12.37 1.03
N PRO A 270 -14.64 12.50 -0.18
CA PRO A 270 -14.10 11.35 -0.91
C PRO A 270 -12.73 10.93 -0.38
N ALA A 271 -12.47 9.63 -0.41
CA ALA A 271 -11.13 9.08 -0.23
C ALA A 271 -10.62 8.50 -1.56
N TYR A 272 -9.33 8.69 -1.81
CA TYR A 272 -8.66 8.23 -3.02
C TYR A 272 -7.48 7.35 -2.68
N LEU A 273 -7.26 6.36 -3.53
CA LEU A 273 -6.04 5.56 -3.58
C LEU A 273 -5.12 6.13 -4.65
N TYR A 274 -3.88 6.36 -4.29
CA TYR A 274 -2.81 6.88 -5.15
C TYR A 274 -1.73 5.83 -5.33
N THR A 275 -1.27 5.65 -6.57
CA THR A 275 -0.12 4.80 -6.90
C THR A 275 0.78 5.51 -7.91
N PRO A 276 2.08 5.25 -7.92
CA PRO A 276 2.95 5.74 -8.99
C PRO A 276 2.43 5.29 -10.36
N GLU A 277 2.50 6.18 -11.35
CA GLU A 277 2.22 5.82 -12.74
C GLU A 277 3.29 4.86 -13.22
N THR A 278 2.92 3.60 -13.45
CA THR A 278 3.81 2.57 -13.98
C THR A 278 3.05 1.61 -14.87
N ALA A 279 3.67 1.23 -16.00
CA ALA A 279 3.10 0.24 -16.91
C ALA A 279 3.01 -1.17 -16.29
N HIS A 280 3.86 -1.46 -15.30
CA HIS A 280 3.98 -2.80 -14.70
C HIS A 280 4.03 -2.69 -13.17
N PRO A 281 2.89 -2.45 -12.50
CA PRO A 281 2.84 -2.44 -11.04
C PRO A 281 3.18 -3.84 -10.50
N SER A 282 3.89 -3.89 -9.36
CA SER A 282 4.25 -5.15 -8.72
C SER A 282 3.02 -5.99 -8.33
N PRO A 283 3.13 -7.33 -8.24
CA PRO A 283 2.03 -8.18 -7.77
C PRO A 283 1.47 -7.75 -6.40
N ALA A 284 2.33 -7.25 -5.52
CA ALA A 284 1.92 -6.74 -4.20
C ALA A 284 1.02 -5.50 -4.32
N ILE A 285 1.37 -4.53 -5.17
CA ILE A 285 0.53 -3.35 -5.44
C ILE A 285 -0.80 -3.78 -6.07
N GLN A 286 -0.78 -4.69 -7.04
CA GLN A 286 -2.00 -5.18 -7.70
C GLN A 286 -2.93 -5.90 -6.71
N ALA A 287 -2.39 -6.78 -5.86
CA ALA A 287 -3.16 -7.48 -4.84
C ALA A 287 -3.77 -6.51 -3.83
N PHE A 288 -3.01 -5.52 -3.38
CA PHE A 288 -3.51 -4.49 -2.47
C PHE A 288 -4.60 -3.62 -3.12
N LYS A 289 -4.40 -3.17 -4.37
CA LYS A 289 -5.44 -2.45 -5.14
C LYS A 289 -6.72 -3.27 -5.23
N ARG A 290 -6.61 -4.55 -5.64
CA ARG A 290 -7.76 -5.46 -5.72
C ARG A 290 -8.47 -5.57 -4.37
N PHE A 291 -7.73 -5.85 -3.30
CA PHE A 291 -8.25 -5.94 -1.95
C PHE A 291 -9.03 -4.69 -1.53
N VAL A 292 -8.49 -3.48 -1.81
CA VAL A 292 -9.16 -2.22 -1.46
C VAL A 292 -10.43 -2.02 -2.28
N PHE A 293 -10.43 -2.35 -3.58
CA PHE A 293 -11.60 -2.14 -4.45
C PHE A 293 -12.69 -3.21 -4.29
N GLU A 294 -12.32 -4.48 -4.05
CA GLU A 294 -13.29 -5.56 -3.85
C GLU A 294 -13.98 -5.50 -2.49
N ARG A 295 -13.31 -4.93 -1.49
CA ARG A 295 -13.86 -4.86 -0.13
C ARG A 295 -15.02 -3.88 0.02
N ASP A 296 -15.22 -2.98 -0.94
CA ASP A 296 -16.30 -1.98 -0.91
C ASP A 296 -16.45 -1.31 0.48
N PHE A 297 -15.41 -0.56 0.87
CA PHE A 297 -15.44 0.20 2.13
C PHE A 297 -16.63 1.16 2.21
N ALA A 298 -17.21 1.56 1.06
CA ALA A 298 -18.40 2.39 0.99
C ALA A 298 -19.65 1.68 1.51
N ARG A 299 -19.77 0.35 1.36
CA ARG A 299 -20.93 -0.40 1.87
C ARG A 299 -21.00 -0.49 3.38
N ARG A 300 -19.87 -0.44 4.09
CA ARG A 300 -19.90 -0.41 5.55
C ARG A 300 -20.53 0.86 6.10
N ALA A 301 -20.44 1.96 5.39
CA ALA A 301 -21.10 3.22 5.73
C ALA A 301 -22.60 3.26 5.40
N LEU A 302 -23.11 2.27 4.63
CA LEU A 302 -24.49 2.25 4.12
C LEU A 302 -25.32 1.03 4.54
N LEU A 303 -24.74 -0.01 5.17
CA LEU A 303 -25.39 -1.31 5.38
C LEU A 303 -26.28 -1.43 6.63
N ASP A 304 -26.52 -0.35 7.38
CA ASP A 304 -27.45 -0.36 8.51
C ASP A 304 -28.42 0.85 8.43
N ARG A 305 -29.17 0.93 7.33
CA ARG A 305 -30.39 1.74 7.25
C ARG A 305 -31.62 0.85 7.18
#